data_6a70acdf388abbe59b121924a0a51019
#
_entry.id   6a70acdf388abbe59b121924a0a51019
#
_cell.length_a   1.000
_cell.length_b   1.000
_cell.length_c   1.000
_cell.angle_alpha   90.00
_cell.angle_beta   90.00
_cell.angle_gamma   90.00
#
_symmetry.space_group_name_H-M   'P 1'
#
loop_
_entity.id
_entity.type
_entity.pdbx_description
1 polymer ?
#
loop_
_entity_poly.entity_id
_entity_poly.type
_entity_poly.pdbx_seq_one_letter_code
_entity_poly.pdbx_strand_id
1 'polypeptide(L)'
;MTLSPDVIDGLPYVEGVLNYLTPMAERPINLAYDLPPGVPRSTGVPEAHRVTIYNVRPVATRLSLDSEGLALVTHNSAVRDFYDEDELQRVYYPEAERLVAEVTGATRVLVFDHTVRRRVWGGVDRSAGTPRQPVTAVHNDYTVKSGPQRVRDLMGEEAEELLSHRFEIVNVWRAIRGPLRDAPLAVCDATTVAFTDFVPSKRSGRRSP
;
A
#
# COMPACT_ATOMS: atom_id res chain seq x y z
N MET A 1 8.19 -19.76 4.48
CA MET A 1 9.46 -20.34 3.95
C MET A 1 10.08 -19.26 3.08
N THR A 2 11.07 -18.55 3.59
CA THR A 2 11.74 -17.43 2.92
C THR A 2 12.33 -17.87 1.58
N LEU A 3 12.26 -17.02 0.57
CA LEU A 3 12.93 -17.27 -0.70
C LEU A 3 14.45 -17.35 -0.44
N SER A 4 15.07 -18.47 -0.81
CA SER A 4 16.53 -18.60 -0.65
C SER A 4 17.29 -17.69 -1.62
N PRO A 5 18.49 -17.22 -1.26
CA PRO A 5 19.33 -16.42 -2.16
C PRO A 5 19.46 -17.02 -3.56
N ASP A 6 19.69 -18.32 -3.68
CA ASP A 6 19.81 -19.03 -4.96
C ASP A 6 18.57 -18.89 -5.86
N VAL A 7 17.38 -18.78 -5.26
CA VAL A 7 16.14 -18.58 -6.01
C VAL A 7 16.01 -17.14 -6.47
N ILE A 8 16.38 -16.19 -5.63
CA ILE A 8 16.33 -14.76 -5.93
C ILE A 8 17.31 -14.42 -7.04
N ASP A 9 18.54 -14.93 -6.97
CA ASP A 9 19.62 -14.68 -7.95
C ASP A 9 19.28 -15.17 -9.37
N GLY A 10 18.40 -16.15 -9.49
CA GLY A 10 17.90 -16.64 -10.79
C GLY A 10 16.71 -15.86 -11.38
N LEU A 11 16.15 -14.87 -10.65
CA LEU A 11 14.99 -14.13 -11.13
C LEU A 11 15.37 -12.97 -12.05
N PRO A 12 14.54 -12.70 -13.08
CA PRO A 12 14.67 -11.46 -13.84
C PRO A 12 14.51 -10.25 -12.93
N TYR A 13 15.31 -9.21 -13.14
CA TYR A 13 15.27 -8.00 -12.34
C TYR A 13 15.42 -6.74 -13.17
N VAL A 14 15.12 -5.61 -12.55
CA VAL A 14 15.43 -4.27 -13.05
C VAL A 14 16.07 -3.46 -11.94
N GLU A 15 16.96 -2.54 -12.31
CA GLU A 15 17.45 -1.52 -11.39
C GLU A 15 16.46 -0.37 -11.35
N GLY A 16 16.04 -0.01 -10.14
CA GLY A 16 15.11 1.11 -9.89
C GLY A 16 15.66 2.08 -8.87
N VAL A 17 15.07 3.26 -8.82
CA VAL A 17 15.35 4.26 -7.78
C VAL A 17 14.12 4.38 -6.90
N LEU A 18 14.29 4.10 -5.61
CA LEU A 18 13.26 4.26 -4.59
C LEU A 18 13.67 5.36 -3.62
N ASN A 19 12.68 6.12 -3.15
CA ASN A 19 12.91 7.19 -2.18
C ASN A 19 12.61 6.67 -0.77
N TYR A 20 13.63 6.62 0.05
CA TYR A 20 13.55 6.34 1.49
C TYR A 20 13.60 7.64 2.27
N LEU A 21 13.39 7.57 3.58
CA LEU A 21 13.61 8.70 4.48
C LEU A 21 15.06 8.72 4.93
N THR A 22 15.69 9.89 4.90
CA THR A 22 16.98 10.08 5.58
C THR A 22 16.82 9.89 7.08
N PRO A 23 17.83 9.39 7.80
CA PRO A 23 17.84 9.41 9.26
C PRO A 23 17.62 10.83 9.78
N MET A 24 16.67 10.98 10.69
CA MET A 24 16.25 12.29 11.24
C MET A 24 16.22 12.23 12.76
N ALA A 25 16.66 13.31 13.42
CA ALA A 25 16.55 13.44 14.86
C ALA A 25 15.08 13.61 15.31
N GLU A 26 14.28 14.29 14.51
CA GLU A 26 12.87 14.52 14.78
C GLU A 26 11.97 13.58 13.96
N ARG A 27 10.86 13.18 14.57
CA ARG A 27 9.87 12.35 13.91
C ARG A 27 9.20 13.12 12.75
N PRO A 28 9.21 12.62 11.51
CA PRO A 28 8.59 13.30 10.39
C PRO A 28 7.06 13.43 10.57
N ILE A 29 6.53 14.55 10.10
CA ILE A 29 5.11 14.88 10.16
C ILE A 29 4.54 14.88 8.74
N ASN A 30 3.48 14.12 8.52
CA ASN A 30 2.70 14.11 7.28
C ASN A 30 1.42 14.93 7.47
N LEU A 31 1.27 16.00 6.69
CA LEU A 31 0.11 16.90 6.74
C LEU A 31 -1.04 16.33 5.89
N ALA A 32 -2.16 16.03 6.53
CA ALA A 32 -3.30 15.34 5.93
C ALA A 32 -4.44 16.28 5.48
N TYR A 33 -4.19 17.58 5.45
CA TYR A 33 -5.14 18.61 5.02
C TYR A 33 -4.67 19.32 3.75
N ASP A 34 -5.53 20.16 3.17
CA ASP A 34 -5.19 20.93 1.99
C ASP A 34 -4.18 22.02 2.34
N LEU A 35 -3.09 22.02 1.59
CA LEU A 35 -1.97 22.94 1.77
C LEU A 35 -1.93 23.94 0.63
N PRO A 36 -1.46 25.18 0.90
CA PRO A 36 -1.15 26.12 -0.17
C PRO A 36 -0.16 25.53 -1.17
N PRO A 37 -0.20 25.95 -2.44
CA PRO A 37 0.78 25.55 -3.43
C PRO A 37 2.21 25.77 -2.96
N GLY A 38 3.10 24.80 -3.20
CA GLY A 38 4.51 24.87 -2.84
C GLY A 38 4.84 24.46 -1.40
N VAL A 39 3.85 24.24 -0.53
CA VAL A 39 4.10 23.77 0.84
C VAL A 39 4.28 22.24 0.83
N PRO A 40 5.42 21.71 1.33
CA PRO A 40 5.64 20.27 1.41
C PRO A 40 4.61 19.59 2.32
N ARG A 41 4.09 18.44 1.87
CA ARG A 41 3.15 17.62 2.66
C ARG A 41 3.80 16.82 3.77
N SER A 42 5.11 16.71 3.74
CA SER A 42 5.87 15.98 4.75
C SER A 42 7.10 16.80 5.16
N THR A 43 7.45 16.72 6.44
CA THR A 43 8.74 17.22 6.94
C THR A 43 9.85 16.19 6.77
N GLY A 44 9.51 14.98 6.32
CA GLY A 44 10.48 13.94 6.01
C GLY A 44 11.32 14.31 4.79
N VAL A 45 12.61 14.10 4.87
CA VAL A 45 13.55 14.37 3.76
C VAL A 45 13.75 13.06 2.98
N PRO A 46 13.37 13.01 1.70
CA PRO A 46 13.57 11.82 0.89
C PRO A 46 15.04 11.67 0.48
N GLU A 47 15.51 10.44 0.46
CA GLU A 47 16.80 10.04 -0.07
C GLU A 47 16.61 8.95 -1.12
N ALA A 48 17.17 9.19 -2.32
CA ALA A 48 17.04 8.29 -3.45
C ALA A 48 18.09 7.18 -3.38
N HIS A 49 17.63 5.93 -3.37
CA HIS A 49 18.50 4.75 -3.38
C HIS A 49 18.26 3.93 -4.65
N ARG A 50 19.35 3.52 -5.29
CA ARG A 50 19.29 2.53 -6.38
C ARG A 50 19.17 1.15 -5.76
N VAL A 51 18.14 0.41 -6.17
CA VAL A 51 17.83 -0.92 -5.65
C VAL A 51 17.52 -1.89 -6.79
N THR A 52 17.82 -3.15 -6.58
CA THR A 52 17.44 -4.23 -7.47
C THR A 52 16.02 -4.67 -7.17
N ILE A 53 15.14 -4.66 -8.18
CA ILE A 53 13.73 -5.04 -8.07
C ILE A 53 13.52 -6.31 -8.89
N TYR A 54 13.25 -7.41 -8.21
CA TYR A 54 13.09 -8.73 -8.84
C TYR A 54 11.66 -8.93 -9.34
N ASN A 55 11.55 -9.59 -10.50
CA ASN A 55 10.26 -10.08 -10.97
C ASN A 55 9.93 -11.42 -10.30
N VAL A 56 9.10 -11.39 -9.29
CA VAL A 56 8.74 -12.59 -8.50
C VAL A 56 7.61 -13.42 -9.10
N ARG A 57 7.09 -13.08 -10.29
CA ARG A 57 6.04 -13.86 -10.95
C ARG A 57 6.40 -15.33 -11.20
N PRO A 58 7.64 -15.68 -11.57
CA PRO A 58 8.03 -17.09 -11.73
C PRO A 58 7.94 -17.93 -10.45
N VAL A 59 7.94 -17.27 -9.29
CA VAL A 59 7.91 -17.93 -7.96
C VAL A 59 6.66 -17.54 -7.16
N ALA A 60 5.61 -17.06 -7.84
CA ALA A 60 4.38 -16.54 -7.20
C ALA A 60 3.76 -17.51 -6.19
N THR A 61 3.79 -18.83 -6.47
CA THR A 61 3.24 -19.87 -5.59
C THR A 61 4.05 -20.11 -4.32
N ARG A 62 5.23 -19.50 -4.20
CA ARG A 62 6.10 -19.59 -3.01
C ARG A 62 5.97 -18.38 -2.09
N LEU A 63 5.25 -17.35 -2.54
CA LEU A 63 5.00 -16.13 -1.77
C LEU A 63 3.81 -16.31 -0.85
N SER A 64 3.92 -15.78 0.34
CA SER A 64 2.90 -15.84 1.38
C SER A 64 2.74 -14.51 2.09
N LEU A 65 1.50 -14.12 2.40
CA LEU A 65 1.22 -12.95 3.24
C LEU A 65 1.82 -13.12 4.65
N ASP A 66 1.92 -14.34 5.14
CA ASP A 66 2.42 -14.66 6.47
C ASP A 66 3.96 -14.62 6.58
N SER A 67 4.69 -14.73 5.47
CA SER A 67 6.15 -14.69 5.48
C SER A 67 6.70 -13.48 4.73
N GLU A 68 6.58 -13.45 3.41
CA GLU A 68 7.09 -12.35 2.59
C GLU A 68 6.22 -11.08 2.68
N GLY A 69 5.03 -11.18 3.27
CA GLY A 69 4.08 -10.08 3.39
C GLY A 69 3.36 -9.73 2.09
N LEU A 70 3.43 -10.60 1.09
CA LEU A 70 2.79 -10.39 -0.22
C LEU A 70 2.34 -11.70 -0.85
N ALA A 71 1.31 -11.62 -1.70
CA ALA A 71 0.85 -12.71 -2.55
C ALA A 71 0.57 -12.18 -3.96
N LEU A 72 0.88 -12.96 -4.98
CA LEU A 72 0.53 -12.67 -6.36
C LEU A 72 -0.62 -13.58 -6.79
N VAL A 73 -1.74 -12.98 -7.14
CA VAL A 73 -2.96 -13.71 -7.49
C VAL A 73 -3.43 -13.29 -8.89
N THR A 74 -3.86 -14.25 -9.69
CA THR A 74 -4.55 -13.97 -10.94
C THR A 74 -6.03 -13.76 -10.64
N HIS A 75 -6.54 -12.57 -10.94
CA HIS A 75 -7.93 -12.22 -10.71
C HIS A 75 -8.49 -11.40 -11.89
N ASN A 76 -9.61 -11.84 -12.44
CA ASN A 76 -10.37 -11.13 -13.46
C ASN A 76 -11.50 -10.37 -12.78
N SER A 77 -11.56 -9.06 -13.01
CA SER A 77 -12.63 -8.21 -12.51
C SER A 77 -13.71 -8.00 -13.56
N ALA A 78 -14.96 -7.93 -13.14
CA ALA A 78 -16.08 -7.56 -13.97
C ALA A 78 -16.26 -6.02 -14.08
N VAL A 79 -15.44 -5.23 -13.40
CA VAL A 79 -15.44 -3.76 -13.51
C VAL A 79 -15.07 -3.33 -14.92
N ARG A 80 -15.88 -2.47 -15.50
CA ARG A 80 -15.68 -1.92 -16.84
C ARG A 80 -14.96 -0.58 -16.80
N ASP A 81 -15.30 0.26 -15.81
CA ASP A 81 -14.67 1.55 -15.60
C ASP A 81 -14.21 1.72 -14.14
N PHE A 82 -12.89 1.61 -13.91
CA PHE A 82 -12.29 1.84 -12.59
C PHE A 82 -12.27 3.31 -12.16
N TYR A 83 -12.83 4.22 -12.95
CA TYR A 83 -13.04 5.62 -12.56
C TYR A 83 -14.50 5.90 -12.17
N ASP A 84 -15.39 4.92 -12.32
CA ASP A 84 -16.78 4.98 -11.86
C ASP A 84 -16.85 4.49 -10.40
N GLU A 85 -17.07 5.42 -9.48
CA GLU A 85 -17.14 5.18 -8.03
C GLU A 85 -18.26 4.20 -7.67
N ASP A 86 -19.44 4.31 -8.30
CA ASP A 86 -20.58 3.45 -8.03
C ASP A 86 -20.30 2.01 -8.53
N GLU A 87 -19.61 1.88 -9.65
CA GLU A 87 -19.21 0.56 -10.16
C GLU A 87 -18.15 -0.09 -9.26
N LEU A 88 -17.19 0.70 -8.75
CA LEU A 88 -16.21 0.21 -7.81
C LEU A 88 -16.86 -0.32 -6.53
N GLN A 89 -17.77 0.43 -5.95
CA GLN A 89 -18.44 -0.01 -4.71
C GLN A 89 -19.34 -1.23 -4.94
N ARG A 90 -20.08 -1.25 -6.06
CA ARG A 90 -21.05 -2.31 -6.35
C ARG A 90 -20.41 -3.59 -6.87
N VAL A 91 -19.31 -3.51 -7.60
CA VAL A 91 -18.67 -4.65 -8.27
C VAL A 91 -17.33 -4.98 -7.66
N TYR A 92 -16.41 -4.01 -7.60
CA TYR A 92 -15.03 -4.28 -7.19
C TYR A 92 -14.88 -4.58 -5.69
N TYR A 93 -15.62 -3.90 -4.81
CA TYR A 93 -15.55 -4.17 -3.38
C TYR A 93 -15.92 -5.62 -3.03
N PRO A 94 -17.07 -6.15 -3.51
CA PRO A 94 -17.38 -7.56 -3.29
C PRO A 94 -16.37 -8.53 -3.92
N GLU A 95 -15.77 -8.18 -5.06
CA GLU A 95 -14.71 -8.98 -5.67
C GLU A 95 -13.45 -9.00 -4.79
N ALA A 96 -13.03 -7.83 -4.30
CA ALA A 96 -11.85 -7.71 -3.45
C ALA A 96 -12.04 -8.41 -2.10
N GLU A 97 -13.24 -8.31 -1.51
CA GLU A 97 -13.58 -9.02 -0.26
C GLU A 97 -13.48 -10.53 -0.43
N ARG A 98 -14.06 -11.07 -1.50
CA ARG A 98 -13.95 -12.52 -1.79
C ARG A 98 -12.51 -12.92 -2.04
N LEU A 99 -11.76 -12.17 -2.85
CA LEU A 99 -10.37 -12.47 -3.14
C LEU A 99 -9.51 -12.49 -1.87
N VAL A 100 -9.66 -11.51 -1.00
CA VAL A 100 -8.91 -11.44 0.26
C VAL A 100 -9.34 -12.59 1.18
N ALA A 101 -10.63 -12.90 1.29
CA ALA A 101 -11.11 -14.04 2.08
C ALA A 101 -10.51 -15.37 1.57
N GLU A 102 -10.47 -15.57 0.26
CA GLU A 102 -9.89 -16.78 -0.35
C GLU A 102 -8.38 -16.91 -0.08
N VAL A 103 -7.64 -15.78 -0.15
CA VAL A 103 -6.18 -15.79 0.02
C VAL A 103 -5.77 -15.91 1.49
N THR A 104 -6.53 -15.31 2.41
CA THR A 104 -6.18 -15.24 3.83
C THR A 104 -6.89 -16.27 4.70
N GLY A 105 -7.98 -16.86 4.21
CA GLY A 105 -8.89 -17.67 5.00
C GLY A 105 -9.73 -16.86 6.01
N ALA A 106 -9.78 -15.53 5.86
CA ALA A 106 -10.53 -14.67 6.75
C ALA A 106 -12.03 -14.94 6.66
N THR A 107 -12.71 -15.04 7.79
CA THR A 107 -14.16 -15.22 7.89
C THR A 107 -14.95 -13.94 7.64
N ARG A 108 -14.29 -12.78 7.81
CA ARG A 108 -14.86 -11.46 7.57
C ARG A 108 -13.83 -10.56 6.90
N VAL A 109 -14.21 -9.94 5.80
CA VAL A 109 -13.41 -8.93 5.09
C VAL A 109 -14.27 -7.70 4.89
N LEU A 110 -13.68 -6.53 5.03
CA LEU A 110 -14.33 -5.24 4.79
C LEU A 110 -13.41 -4.37 3.95
N VAL A 111 -13.86 -3.96 2.78
CA VAL A 111 -13.20 -2.89 2.02
C VAL A 111 -13.60 -1.54 2.59
N PHE A 112 -12.64 -0.74 3.05
CA PHE A 112 -12.93 0.53 3.72
C PHE A 112 -12.35 1.76 2.99
N ASP A 113 -11.49 1.55 2.02
CA ASP A 113 -10.90 2.65 1.22
C ASP A 113 -10.38 2.10 -0.11
N HIS A 114 -10.37 2.95 -1.12
CA HIS A 114 -9.68 2.68 -2.37
C HIS A 114 -9.06 3.95 -2.95
N THR A 115 -8.10 3.80 -3.82
CA THR A 115 -7.49 4.92 -4.53
C THR A 115 -7.13 4.51 -5.96
N VAL A 116 -7.70 5.18 -6.93
CA VAL A 116 -7.25 5.07 -8.32
C VAL A 116 -6.13 6.08 -8.57
N ARG A 117 -5.00 5.59 -9.08
CA ARG A 117 -3.82 6.41 -9.35
C ARG A 117 -3.55 6.47 -10.84
N ARG A 118 -3.27 7.66 -11.32
CA ARG A 118 -2.88 7.90 -12.72
C ARG A 118 -1.87 9.03 -12.78
N ARG A 119 -0.74 8.78 -13.44
CA ARG A 119 0.22 9.87 -13.68
C ARG A 119 -0.35 10.89 -14.64
N VAL A 120 -0.29 12.15 -14.21
CA VAL A 120 -0.53 13.32 -15.04
C VAL A 120 0.74 14.16 -14.98
N TRP A 121 1.42 14.32 -16.11
CA TRP A 121 2.65 15.11 -16.17
C TRP A 121 2.34 16.57 -15.82
N GLY A 122 3.13 17.14 -14.92
CA GLY A 122 2.90 18.48 -14.39
C GLY A 122 1.71 18.58 -13.40
N GLY A 123 0.99 17.49 -13.17
CA GLY A 123 -0.10 17.45 -12.19
C GLY A 123 0.42 17.40 -10.75
N VAL A 124 -0.26 18.14 -9.86
CA VAL A 124 -0.01 18.10 -8.41
C VAL A 124 -0.94 17.08 -7.78
N ASP A 125 -0.39 16.16 -6.95
CA ASP A 125 -1.21 15.19 -6.24
C ASP A 125 -2.22 15.88 -5.31
N ARG A 126 -3.45 15.39 -5.30
CA ARG A 126 -4.58 15.92 -4.50
C ARG A 126 -5.06 17.33 -4.87
N SER A 127 -4.72 17.85 -6.05
CA SER A 127 -5.38 19.05 -6.54
C SER A 127 -6.79 18.72 -7.05
N ALA A 128 -7.73 19.67 -6.91
CA ALA A 128 -9.10 19.48 -7.36
C ALA A 128 -9.18 19.10 -8.84
N GLY A 129 -9.93 18.05 -9.15
CA GLY A 129 -10.10 17.53 -10.52
C GLY A 129 -8.87 16.77 -11.08
N THR A 130 -7.80 16.60 -10.30
CA THR A 130 -6.61 15.85 -10.72
C THR A 130 -6.61 14.46 -10.09
N PRO A 131 -6.41 13.38 -10.86
CA PRO A 131 -6.25 12.04 -10.29
C PRO A 131 -5.10 11.98 -9.29
N ARG A 132 -5.22 11.07 -8.32
CA ARG A 132 -4.13 10.78 -7.39
C ARG A 132 -2.90 10.35 -8.18
N GLN A 133 -1.75 10.92 -7.84
CA GLN A 133 -0.49 10.56 -8.48
C GLN A 133 0.08 9.26 -7.89
N PRO A 134 0.88 8.48 -8.65
CA PRO A 134 1.66 7.39 -8.08
C PRO A 134 2.54 7.87 -6.93
N VAL A 135 2.64 7.08 -5.87
CA VAL A 135 3.51 7.39 -4.72
C VAL A 135 4.94 7.00 -5.06
N THR A 136 5.89 7.88 -4.75
CA THR A 136 7.31 7.66 -5.00
C THR A 136 8.11 7.31 -3.74
N ALA A 137 7.52 7.52 -2.56
CA ALA A 137 8.18 7.24 -1.28
C ALA A 137 7.86 5.82 -0.80
N VAL A 138 8.88 5.13 -0.32
CA VAL A 138 8.72 3.84 0.37
C VAL A 138 8.02 4.09 1.71
N HIS A 139 6.93 3.39 1.98
CA HIS A 139 6.15 3.58 3.20
C HIS A 139 5.34 2.33 3.55
N ASN A 140 4.92 2.27 4.80
CA ASN A 140 3.87 1.39 5.28
C ASN A 140 2.69 2.24 5.78
N ASP A 141 1.46 1.85 5.45
CA ASP A 141 0.27 2.64 5.77
C ASP A 141 -0.12 2.55 7.24
N TYR A 142 0.12 1.41 7.89
CA TYR A 142 -0.30 1.15 9.26
C TYR A 142 0.85 0.67 10.13
N THR A 143 0.72 0.97 11.41
CA THR A 143 1.62 0.51 12.48
C THR A 143 0.87 -0.43 13.42
N VAL A 144 1.60 -1.11 14.31
CA VAL A 144 1.03 -1.92 15.40
C VAL A 144 0.04 -1.14 16.30
N LYS A 145 0.09 0.21 16.26
CA LYS A 145 -0.84 1.07 17.02
C LYS A 145 -1.99 1.56 16.16
N SER A 146 -1.72 2.00 14.94
CA SER A 146 -2.75 2.58 14.06
C SER A 146 -3.65 1.53 13.40
N GLY A 147 -3.18 0.29 13.24
CA GLY A 147 -3.98 -0.81 12.74
C GLY A 147 -5.18 -1.11 13.66
N PRO A 148 -4.98 -1.43 14.95
CA PRO A 148 -6.08 -1.62 15.90
C PRO A 148 -7.00 -0.40 16.03
N GLN A 149 -6.45 0.82 15.96
CA GLN A 149 -7.27 2.02 15.96
C GLN A 149 -8.18 2.10 14.74
N ARG A 150 -7.69 1.70 13.55
CA ARG A 150 -8.52 1.64 12.35
C ARG A 150 -9.68 0.65 12.49
N VAL A 151 -9.45 -0.51 13.14
CA VAL A 151 -10.53 -1.46 13.43
C VAL A 151 -11.59 -0.82 14.33
N ARG A 152 -11.17 -0.10 15.39
CA ARG A 152 -12.11 0.63 16.28
C ARG A 152 -12.92 1.67 15.54
N ASP A 153 -12.28 2.44 14.67
CA ASP A 153 -12.94 3.49 13.88
C ASP A 153 -13.98 2.94 12.90
N LEU A 154 -13.79 1.71 12.41
CA LEU A 154 -14.66 1.08 11.41
C LEU A 154 -15.75 0.19 12.01
N MET A 155 -15.45 -0.52 13.11
CA MET A 155 -16.28 -1.61 13.63
C MET A 155 -17.10 -1.19 14.87
N GLY A 156 -16.82 -0.02 15.45
CA GLY A 156 -17.57 0.48 16.59
C GLY A 156 -17.62 -0.51 17.77
N GLU A 157 -18.80 -0.90 18.19
CA GLU A 157 -19.01 -1.77 19.36
C GLU A 157 -18.45 -3.19 19.19
N GLU A 158 -18.34 -3.70 17.96
CA GLU A 158 -17.77 -5.03 17.67
C GLU A 158 -16.24 -5.05 17.70
N ALA A 159 -15.59 -3.89 17.75
CA ALA A 159 -14.15 -3.75 17.52
C ALA A 159 -13.31 -4.55 18.52
N GLU A 160 -13.64 -4.51 19.81
CA GLU A 160 -12.82 -5.19 20.84
C GLU A 160 -12.94 -6.72 20.74
N GLU A 161 -14.10 -7.25 20.34
CA GLU A 161 -14.25 -8.66 20.06
C GLU A 161 -13.39 -9.06 18.86
N LEU A 162 -13.46 -8.32 17.76
CA LEU A 162 -12.67 -8.60 16.56
C LEU A 162 -11.16 -8.50 16.83
N LEU A 163 -10.73 -7.54 17.64
CA LEU A 163 -9.34 -7.36 18.04
C LEU A 163 -8.82 -8.45 18.99
N SER A 164 -9.70 -9.23 19.61
CA SER A 164 -9.29 -10.42 20.37
C SER A 164 -8.87 -11.59 19.49
N HIS A 165 -9.17 -11.51 18.19
CA HIS A 165 -8.79 -12.48 17.17
C HIS A 165 -7.67 -11.91 16.27
N ARG A 166 -7.12 -12.76 15.41
CA ARG A 166 -6.19 -12.31 14.38
C ARG A 166 -6.91 -11.38 13.39
N PHE A 167 -6.34 -10.22 13.12
CA PHE A 167 -6.78 -9.32 12.08
C PHE A 167 -5.60 -8.85 11.23
N GLU A 168 -5.91 -8.46 10.00
CA GLU A 168 -4.93 -7.94 9.04
C GLU A 168 -5.51 -6.73 8.30
N ILE A 169 -4.64 -5.83 7.85
CA ILE A 169 -4.97 -4.79 6.89
C ILE A 169 -4.21 -5.11 5.61
N VAL A 170 -4.95 -5.44 4.57
CA VAL A 170 -4.43 -5.92 3.30
C VAL A 170 -4.62 -4.85 2.23
N ASN A 171 -3.55 -4.50 1.52
CA ASN A 171 -3.62 -3.66 0.32
C ASN A 171 -3.76 -4.54 -0.92
N VAL A 172 -4.87 -4.43 -1.62
CA VAL A 172 -5.07 -5.06 -2.92
C VAL A 172 -4.68 -4.08 -4.01
N TRP A 173 -3.60 -4.37 -4.72
CA TRP A 173 -3.12 -3.55 -5.82
C TRP A 173 -3.28 -4.26 -7.16
N ARG A 174 -3.73 -3.54 -8.18
CA ARG A 174 -3.80 -4.03 -9.56
C ARG A 174 -3.52 -2.95 -10.59
N ALA A 175 -2.97 -3.34 -11.73
CA ALA A 175 -2.96 -2.50 -12.91
C ALA A 175 -4.37 -2.52 -13.54
N ILE A 176 -5.00 -1.35 -13.70
CA ILE A 176 -6.32 -1.23 -14.37
C ILE A 176 -6.22 -1.22 -15.89
N ARG A 177 -5.02 -0.97 -16.42
CA ARG A 177 -4.68 -1.10 -17.86
C ARG A 177 -3.28 -1.68 -17.98
N GLY A 178 -3.12 -2.64 -18.86
CA GLY A 178 -1.81 -3.22 -19.16
C GLY A 178 -1.33 -2.91 -20.59
N PRO A 179 -0.03 -3.04 -20.87
CA PRO A 179 1.04 -3.24 -19.91
C PRO A 179 1.35 -1.96 -19.12
N LEU A 180 1.62 -2.08 -17.82
CA LEU A 180 2.01 -0.94 -16.99
C LEU A 180 3.44 -0.51 -17.36
N ARG A 181 3.59 0.70 -17.89
CA ARG A 181 4.88 1.23 -18.40
C ARG A 181 5.49 2.30 -17.52
N ASP A 182 4.73 2.79 -16.55
CA ASP A 182 5.13 3.88 -15.67
C ASP A 182 4.67 3.60 -14.24
N ALA A 183 5.55 3.87 -13.28
CA ALA A 183 5.32 3.71 -11.84
C ALA A 183 4.71 2.35 -11.44
N PRO A 184 5.33 1.22 -11.80
CA PRO A 184 4.89 -0.08 -11.32
C PRO A 184 5.01 -0.15 -9.80
N LEU A 185 4.20 -1.02 -9.16
CA LEU A 185 4.36 -1.30 -7.74
C LEU A 185 5.62 -2.15 -7.53
N ALA A 186 6.42 -1.73 -6.56
CA ALA A 186 7.42 -2.57 -5.92
C ALA A 186 7.06 -2.71 -4.43
N VAL A 187 7.24 -3.89 -3.87
CA VAL A 187 7.03 -4.19 -2.46
C VAL A 187 8.30 -4.79 -1.88
N CYS A 188 8.53 -4.57 -0.60
CA CYS A 188 9.64 -5.15 0.11
C CYS A 188 9.25 -6.54 0.64
N ASP A 189 10.16 -7.49 0.54
CA ASP A 189 10.04 -8.78 1.22
C ASP A 189 10.13 -8.53 2.74
N ALA A 190 9.05 -8.80 3.46
CA ALA A 190 8.94 -8.56 4.90
C ALA A 190 10.01 -9.32 5.70
N THR A 191 10.52 -10.44 5.18
CA THR A 191 11.58 -11.23 5.84
C THR A 191 12.94 -10.51 5.86
N THR A 192 13.11 -9.49 5.02
CA THR A 192 14.35 -8.69 4.91
C THR A 192 14.29 -7.38 5.69
N VAL A 193 13.16 -7.09 6.34
CA VAL A 193 12.92 -5.83 7.07
C VAL A 193 13.04 -6.06 8.56
N ALA A 194 13.94 -5.34 9.22
CA ALA A 194 14.02 -5.32 10.69
C ALA A 194 13.05 -4.27 11.25
N PHE A 195 12.59 -4.48 12.49
CA PHE A 195 11.71 -3.51 13.16
C PHE A 195 12.35 -2.13 13.28
N THR A 196 13.67 -2.06 13.40
CA THR A 196 14.47 -0.82 13.46
C THR A 196 14.50 -0.03 12.16
N ASP A 197 14.12 -0.65 11.02
CA ASP A 197 14.09 0.02 9.72
C ASP A 197 12.85 0.91 9.56
N PHE A 198 11.84 0.72 10.42
CA PHE A 198 10.64 1.54 10.38
C PHE A 198 10.86 2.89 11.06
N VAL A 199 10.73 3.96 10.28
CA VAL A 199 10.71 5.33 10.80
C VAL A 199 9.26 5.75 11.04
N PRO A 200 8.78 5.80 12.30
CA PRO A 200 7.40 6.16 12.57
C PRO A 200 7.16 7.63 12.22
N SER A 201 6.17 7.92 11.38
CA SER A 201 5.73 9.27 11.07
C SER A 201 4.48 9.66 11.88
N LYS A 202 4.27 10.96 12.05
CA LYS A 202 3.07 11.52 12.66
C LYS A 202 2.15 12.04 11.55
N ARG A 203 0.88 11.63 11.54
CA ARG A 203 -0.14 12.25 10.72
C ARG A 203 -0.76 13.42 11.49
N SER A 204 -0.70 14.62 10.92
CA SER A 204 -1.33 15.81 11.50
C SER A 204 -2.57 16.17 10.66
N GLY A 205 -3.75 16.04 11.25
CA GLY A 205 -4.98 16.63 10.73
C GLY A 205 -5.04 18.13 11.07
N ARG A 206 -5.87 18.90 10.36
CA ARG A 206 -6.20 20.26 10.79
C ARG A 206 -6.86 20.15 12.16
N ARG A 207 -6.33 20.84 13.17
CA ARG A 207 -7.12 21.06 14.36
C ARG A 207 -8.29 21.96 13.94
N SER A 208 -9.51 21.50 14.13
CA SER A 208 -10.67 22.42 14.11
C SER A 208 -10.40 23.50 15.14
N PRO A 209 -10.69 24.77 14.80
CA PRO A 209 -10.57 25.88 15.77
C PRO A 209 -11.48 25.65 16.96
#